data_fe82221cb53041e2c9de5211eecb3a9a
#
_entry.id   fe82221cb53041e2c9de5211eecb3a9a
#
_cell.length_a   1.000
_cell.length_b   1.000
_cell.length_c   1.000
_cell.angle_alpha   90.00
_cell.angle_beta   90.00
_cell.angle_gamma   90.00
#
_symmetry.space_group_name_H-M   'P 1'
#
loop_
_entity.id
_entity.type
_entity.pdbx_description
1 polymer ?
#
loop_
_entity_poly.entity_id
_entity_poly.type
_entity_poly.pdbx_seq_one_letter_code
_entity_poly.pdbx_strand_id
1 'polypeptide(L)'
;MENGTHKKILYIVEAMGGGVFTYIVDLSNKFVNTYEMYIAYAVREQTPANYREYFDERIHLIEIKNFGRRINPIKDFASLFEVRKIVSKINPDVIHLHSSKAGAIGRIAFNGRIPMFYTPHGYSFLMENYKPIKRTMFKLIEAICAKRNCITISCSLGEHQETLKLTKHATYVNNGINMEELQEIIDRTEKVEHSFTVYTLGRICYQKNPTLFNEIAELLPKVKFVWIGDGELRKELTSKNIEITGWVDRATAIKYAVNADVFLLSSRWEGLPISLLESMYMKKVCVVSNVIGNRDVIHNNENGFVCTEINDFVRSIKKIEKNEGTIFSDKAYEDIIYNYNTKIMYQKYKLIYDRAILKNKEKNRRRNIKFTKNDSSN
;
A
#
# COMPACT_ATOMS: atom_id res chain seq x y z
N MET A 1 8.49 1.47 38.20
CA MET A 1 8.00 0.84 36.96
C MET A 1 6.52 1.17 36.87
N GLU A 2 6.18 2.16 36.08
CA GLU A 2 4.76 2.47 35.83
C GLU A 2 4.14 1.29 35.09
N ASN A 3 3.10 0.69 35.66
CA ASN A 3 2.19 -0.23 34.97
C ASN A 3 1.44 0.56 33.88
N GLY A 4 2.13 0.95 32.84
CA GLY A 4 1.56 1.61 31.68
C GLY A 4 0.82 0.59 30.85
N THR A 5 -0.52 0.61 30.91
CA THR A 5 -1.35 -0.10 29.94
C THR A 5 -0.89 0.28 28.55
N HIS A 6 -0.50 -0.72 27.72
CA HIS A 6 -0.11 -0.50 26.34
C HIS A 6 -1.21 0.29 25.61
N LYS A 7 -0.83 1.31 24.87
CA LYS A 7 -1.75 2.09 24.04
C LYS A 7 -2.32 1.20 22.93
N LYS A 8 -3.61 1.30 22.69
CA LYS A 8 -4.34 0.46 21.73
C LYS A 8 -4.47 1.15 20.39
N ILE A 9 -3.97 0.52 19.35
CA ILE A 9 -4.13 0.97 17.97
C ILE A 9 -5.08 0.02 17.24
N LEU A 10 -6.11 0.58 16.62
CA LEU A 10 -7.05 -0.18 15.80
C LEU A 10 -6.90 0.20 14.33
N TYR A 11 -6.50 -0.76 13.51
CA TYR A 11 -6.60 -0.69 12.06
C TYR A 11 -7.96 -1.18 11.59
N ILE A 12 -8.56 -0.47 10.64
CA ILE A 12 -9.79 -0.90 9.95
C ILE A 12 -9.45 -1.02 8.47
N VAL A 13 -9.41 -2.26 7.97
CA VAL A 13 -8.85 -2.61 6.65
C VAL A 13 -9.90 -3.28 5.80
N GLU A 14 -10.31 -2.64 4.71
CA GLU A 14 -11.27 -3.26 3.79
C GLU A 14 -10.56 -4.11 2.72
N ALA A 15 -9.40 -3.68 2.25
CA ALA A 15 -8.65 -4.33 1.17
C ALA A 15 -7.51 -5.21 1.73
N MET A 16 -7.85 -6.34 2.37
CA MET A 16 -6.87 -7.27 2.94
C MET A 16 -6.27 -8.18 1.85
N GLY A 17 -5.54 -7.60 0.88
CA GLY A 17 -4.91 -8.34 -0.22
C GLY A 17 -3.90 -7.51 -1.00
N GLY A 18 -3.02 -8.18 -1.74
CA GLY A 18 -1.96 -7.57 -2.53
C GLY A 18 -1.04 -6.67 -1.70
N GLY A 19 -0.57 -5.55 -2.25
CA GLY A 19 0.35 -4.64 -1.59
C GLY A 19 -0.17 -4.04 -0.28
N VAL A 20 -1.50 -3.87 -0.13
CA VAL A 20 -2.09 -3.40 1.14
C VAL A 20 -1.92 -4.45 2.23
N PHE A 21 -2.08 -5.74 1.90
CA PHE A 21 -1.84 -6.82 2.85
C PHE A 21 -0.40 -6.81 3.36
N THR A 22 0.59 -6.80 2.46
CA THR A 22 2.01 -6.72 2.82
C THR A 22 2.29 -5.51 3.72
N TYR A 23 1.79 -4.33 3.32
CA TYR A 23 1.92 -3.11 4.11
C TYR A 23 1.36 -3.25 5.54
N ILE A 24 0.15 -3.81 5.69
CA ILE A 24 -0.48 -4.00 7.01
C ILE A 24 0.30 -4.98 7.86
N VAL A 25 0.73 -6.11 7.30
CA VAL A 25 1.55 -7.12 7.98
C VAL A 25 2.85 -6.50 8.49
N ASP A 26 3.63 -5.90 7.60
CA ASP A 26 4.95 -5.35 7.90
C ASP A 26 4.88 -4.28 9.00
N LEU A 27 3.91 -3.37 8.88
CA LEU A 27 3.80 -2.26 9.83
C LEU A 27 3.23 -2.72 11.18
N SER A 28 2.22 -3.59 11.20
CA SER A 28 1.61 -4.06 12.44
C SER A 28 2.57 -4.95 13.24
N ASN A 29 3.34 -5.83 12.58
CA ASN A 29 4.35 -6.66 13.23
C ASN A 29 5.48 -5.82 13.86
N LYS A 30 5.84 -4.67 13.29
CA LYS A 30 6.78 -3.74 13.93
C LYS A 30 6.14 -3.01 15.12
N PHE A 31 4.84 -2.70 15.05
CA PHE A 31 4.14 -1.96 16.10
C PHE A 31 3.81 -2.78 17.34
N VAL A 32 3.65 -4.10 17.23
CA VAL A 32 3.27 -4.97 18.34
C VAL A 32 4.21 -4.90 19.55
N ASN A 33 5.46 -4.48 19.35
CA ASN A 33 6.42 -4.26 20.42
C ASN A 33 6.22 -2.90 21.15
N THR A 34 5.35 -2.02 20.63
CA THR A 34 5.13 -0.68 21.18
C THR A 34 3.69 -0.44 21.59
N TYR A 35 2.75 -1.07 20.88
CA TYR A 35 1.32 -0.89 21.04
C TYR A 35 0.61 -2.25 21.12
N GLU A 36 -0.53 -2.27 21.75
CA GLU A 36 -1.50 -3.38 21.64
C GLU A 36 -2.24 -3.21 20.29
N MET A 37 -2.00 -4.12 19.36
CA MET A 37 -2.46 -3.99 17.99
C MET A 37 -3.75 -4.77 17.74
N TYR A 38 -4.73 -4.08 17.16
CA TYR A 38 -6.01 -4.65 16.70
C TYR A 38 -6.17 -4.37 15.22
N ILE A 39 -6.57 -5.37 14.45
CA ILE A 39 -6.86 -5.25 13.02
C ILE A 39 -8.26 -5.77 12.75
N ALA A 40 -9.19 -4.85 12.45
CA ALA A 40 -10.53 -5.17 11.99
C ALA A 40 -10.54 -5.19 10.45
N TYR A 41 -10.79 -6.34 9.83
CA TYR A 41 -10.54 -6.55 8.40
C TYR A 41 -11.66 -7.32 7.71
N ALA A 42 -11.66 -7.26 6.37
CA ALA A 42 -12.48 -8.13 5.52
C ALA A 42 -11.60 -9.10 4.73
N VAL A 43 -12.00 -10.36 4.69
CA VAL A 43 -11.39 -11.36 3.81
C VAL A 43 -11.78 -11.05 2.36
N ARG A 44 -10.81 -11.09 1.46
CA ARG A 44 -10.95 -10.88 0.03
C ARG A 44 -10.52 -12.14 -0.73
N GLU A 45 -10.97 -12.25 -1.96
CA GLU A 45 -10.53 -13.29 -2.88
C GLU A 45 -8.99 -13.35 -3.03
N GLN A 46 -8.33 -12.19 -2.90
CA GLN A 46 -6.86 -12.08 -2.96
C GLN A 46 -6.17 -12.19 -1.59
N THR A 47 -6.90 -12.41 -0.52
CA THR A 47 -6.32 -12.66 0.80
C THR A 47 -5.69 -14.05 0.79
N PRO A 48 -4.41 -14.22 1.13
CA PRO A 48 -3.80 -15.55 1.21
C PRO A 48 -4.58 -16.48 2.15
N ALA A 49 -4.73 -17.76 1.80
CA ALA A 49 -5.49 -18.70 2.62
C ALA A 49 -4.91 -18.82 4.05
N ASN A 50 -3.60 -18.75 4.17
CA ASN A 50 -2.86 -18.79 5.43
C ASN A 50 -2.52 -17.38 5.97
N TYR A 51 -3.27 -16.34 5.62
CA TYR A 51 -2.97 -14.94 5.98
C TYR A 51 -2.69 -14.70 7.46
N ARG A 52 -3.25 -15.52 8.37
CA ARG A 52 -3.04 -15.39 9.81
C ARG A 52 -1.60 -15.66 10.24
N GLU A 53 -0.90 -16.52 9.53
CA GLU A 53 0.49 -16.92 9.82
C GLU A 53 1.50 -15.79 9.57
N TYR A 54 1.10 -14.77 8.82
CA TYR A 54 1.94 -13.58 8.55
C TYR A 54 1.95 -12.57 9.70
N PHE A 55 0.99 -12.67 10.63
CA PHE A 55 0.88 -11.75 11.75
C PHE A 55 1.51 -12.33 13.02
N ASP A 56 2.18 -11.47 13.79
CA ASP A 56 2.62 -11.80 15.15
C ASP A 56 1.41 -12.25 15.99
N GLU A 57 1.57 -13.30 16.79
CA GLU A 57 0.49 -13.91 17.59
C GLU A 57 -0.18 -12.95 18.58
N ARG A 58 0.52 -11.86 18.97
CA ARG A 58 0.02 -10.80 19.85
C ARG A 58 -0.96 -9.85 19.15
N ILE A 59 -1.11 -9.93 17.85
CA ILE A 59 -2.01 -9.06 17.08
C ILE A 59 -3.43 -9.63 17.11
N HIS A 60 -4.38 -8.80 17.53
CA HIS A 60 -5.78 -9.19 17.61
C HIS A 60 -6.47 -9.01 16.26
N LEU A 61 -6.77 -10.10 15.56
CA LEU A 61 -7.44 -10.12 14.26
C LEU A 61 -8.96 -10.26 14.43
N ILE A 62 -9.74 -9.31 13.89
CA ILE A 62 -11.20 -9.24 14.03
C ILE A 62 -11.82 -9.12 12.62
N GLU A 63 -12.55 -10.14 12.19
CA GLU A 63 -13.21 -10.12 10.88
C GLU A 63 -14.49 -9.29 10.92
N ILE A 64 -14.64 -8.38 9.92
CA ILE A 64 -15.85 -7.59 9.66
C ILE A 64 -16.64 -8.26 8.53
N LYS A 65 -17.72 -8.95 8.89
CA LYS A 65 -18.48 -9.81 7.96
C LYS A 65 -19.19 -9.03 6.85
N ASN A 66 -19.58 -7.79 7.12
CA ASN A 66 -20.34 -6.97 6.18
C ASN A 66 -19.47 -6.11 5.26
N PHE A 67 -18.14 -6.06 5.45
CA PHE A 67 -17.26 -5.38 4.51
C PHE A 67 -17.16 -6.16 3.21
N GLY A 68 -17.38 -5.47 2.09
CA GLY A 68 -17.23 -6.04 0.76
C GLY A 68 -16.76 -5.01 -0.25
N ARG A 69 -16.14 -5.45 -1.35
CA ARG A 69 -15.57 -4.57 -2.38
C ARG A 69 -16.62 -3.71 -3.08
N ARG A 70 -17.80 -4.28 -3.37
CA ARG A 70 -18.89 -3.57 -4.07
C ARG A 70 -19.60 -2.62 -3.12
N ILE A 71 -20.04 -1.47 -3.63
CA ILE A 71 -20.93 -0.57 -2.90
C ILE A 71 -22.28 -1.30 -2.75
N ASN A 72 -22.68 -1.50 -1.51
CA ASN A 72 -23.97 -2.09 -1.16
C ASN A 72 -24.52 -1.33 0.06
N PRO A 73 -25.52 -0.45 -0.13
CA PRO A 73 -26.00 0.42 0.96
C PRO A 73 -26.41 -0.33 2.22
N ILE A 74 -27.04 -1.51 2.10
CA ILE A 74 -27.49 -2.31 3.24
C ILE A 74 -26.28 -2.87 4.01
N LYS A 75 -25.34 -3.53 3.29
CA LYS A 75 -24.12 -4.07 3.91
C LYS A 75 -23.22 -2.96 4.44
N ASP A 76 -23.14 -1.83 3.74
CA ASP A 76 -22.30 -0.70 4.15
C ASP A 76 -22.86 -0.04 5.42
N PHE A 77 -24.20 0.03 5.55
CA PHE A 77 -24.86 0.48 6.77
C PHE A 77 -24.65 -0.52 7.93
N ALA A 78 -24.78 -1.82 7.68
CA ALA A 78 -24.48 -2.85 8.68
C ALA A 78 -23.02 -2.80 9.13
N SER A 79 -22.07 -2.60 8.21
CA SER A 79 -20.65 -2.43 8.52
C SER A 79 -20.39 -1.24 9.44
N LEU A 80 -21.14 -0.15 9.31
CA LEU A 80 -21.00 1.03 10.16
C LEU A 80 -21.33 0.69 11.64
N PHE A 81 -22.37 -0.08 11.89
CA PHE A 81 -22.71 -0.53 13.25
C PHE A 81 -21.70 -1.55 13.77
N GLU A 82 -21.28 -2.48 12.92
CA GLU A 82 -20.28 -3.49 13.29
C GLU A 82 -18.97 -2.82 13.72
N VAL A 83 -18.48 -1.86 12.94
CA VAL A 83 -17.26 -1.09 13.26
C VAL A 83 -17.43 -0.28 14.55
N ARG A 84 -18.59 0.35 14.78
CA ARG A 84 -18.88 1.05 16.05
C ARG A 84 -18.85 0.13 17.26
N LYS A 85 -19.41 -1.08 17.13
CA LYS A 85 -19.40 -2.10 18.20
C LYS A 85 -17.96 -2.54 18.51
N ILE A 86 -17.14 -2.78 17.48
CA ILE A 86 -15.73 -3.14 17.64
C ILE A 86 -14.98 -2.02 18.38
N VAL A 87 -15.11 -0.77 17.96
CA VAL A 87 -14.45 0.38 18.61
C VAL A 87 -14.91 0.55 20.06
N SER A 88 -16.21 0.40 20.34
CA SER A 88 -16.74 0.49 21.70
C SER A 88 -16.18 -0.60 22.62
N LYS A 89 -15.99 -1.83 22.10
CA LYS A 89 -15.43 -2.95 22.86
C LYS A 89 -13.94 -2.80 23.15
N ILE A 90 -13.16 -2.34 22.15
CA ILE A 90 -11.69 -2.20 22.24
C ILE A 90 -11.31 -0.93 23.02
N ASN A 91 -12.07 0.16 22.82
CA ASN A 91 -11.75 1.52 23.28
C ASN A 91 -10.31 1.94 22.89
N PRO A 92 -9.99 2.03 21.58
CA PRO A 92 -8.65 2.28 21.12
C PRO A 92 -8.21 3.73 21.36
N ASP A 93 -6.90 3.95 21.53
CA ASP A 93 -6.27 5.27 21.60
C ASP A 93 -6.16 5.94 20.22
N VAL A 94 -6.08 5.13 19.16
CA VAL A 94 -6.00 5.56 17.76
C VAL A 94 -6.82 4.62 16.88
N ILE A 95 -7.51 5.21 15.88
CA ILE A 95 -8.14 4.47 14.78
C ILE A 95 -7.42 4.86 13.49
N HIS A 96 -6.98 3.86 12.71
CA HIS A 96 -6.42 4.07 11.38
C HIS A 96 -7.21 3.30 10.34
N LEU A 97 -7.74 4.03 9.37
CA LEU A 97 -8.60 3.53 8.29
C LEU A 97 -7.74 3.28 7.04
N HIS A 98 -7.84 2.12 6.46
CA HIS A 98 -7.08 1.74 5.26
C HIS A 98 -8.00 1.41 4.10
N SER A 99 -7.77 2.03 2.95
CA SER A 99 -8.56 1.99 1.72
C SER A 99 -9.82 2.87 1.73
N SER A 100 -10.26 3.30 0.53
CA SER A 100 -11.34 4.28 0.35
C SER A 100 -12.65 3.89 1.06
N LYS A 101 -13.02 2.61 1.05
CA LYS A 101 -14.28 2.17 1.67
C LYS A 101 -14.22 2.21 3.19
N ALA A 102 -13.16 1.68 3.80
CA ALA A 102 -12.94 1.79 5.24
C ALA A 102 -12.82 3.27 5.66
N GLY A 103 -12.14 4.08 4.83
CA GLY A 103 -12.04 5.52 5.01
C GLY A 103 -13.38 6.23 5.03
N ALA A 104 -14.30 5.91 4.12
CA ALA A 104 -15.62 6.51 4.08
C ALA A 104 -16.47 6.07 5.29
N ILE A 105 -16.58 4.76 5.53
CA ILE A 105 -17.37 4.20 6.64
C ILE A 105 -16.86 4.69 7.99
N GLY A 106 -15.55 4.65 8.23
CA GLY A 106 -14.98 5.08 9.52
C GLY A 106 -15.14 6.57 9.76
N ARG A 107 -14.90 7.44 8.77
CA ARG A 107 -15.09 8.88 8.90
C ARG A 107 -16.57 9.28 9.12
N ILE A 108 -17.51 8.47 8.68
CA ILE A 108 -18.95 8.64 8.96
C ILE A 108 -19.30 8.07 10.35
N ALA A 109 -18.72 6.91 10.71
CA ALA A 109 -19.03 6.22 11.96
C ALA A 109 -18.60 6.99 13.20
N PHE A 110 -17.48 7.74 13.12
CA PHE A 110 -16.86 8.37 14.27
C PHE A 110 -16.84 9.89 14.18
N ASN A 111 -16.96 10.55 15.34
CA ASN A 111 -17.05 12.01 15.46
C ASN A 111 -15.71 12.67 15.87
N GLY A 112 -14.59 11.94 15.80
CA GLY A 112 -13.26 12.46 16.12
C GLY A 112 -12.97 12.68 17.62
N ARG A 113 -13.65 11.94 18.51
CA ARG A 113 -13.26 11.86 19.94
C ARG A 113 -11.97 11.08 20.13
N ILE A 114 -11.75 10.08 19.30
CA ILE A 114 -10.53 9.28 19.23
C ILE A 114 -9.72 9.84 18.04
N PRO A 115 -8.40 10.03 18.15
CA PRO A 115 -7.53 10.37 17.04
C PRO A 115 -7.73 9.39 15.88
N MET A 116 -8.02 9.92 14.70
CA MET A 116 -8.37 9.13 13.53
C MET A 116 -7.50 9.50 12.35
N PHE A 117 -6.96 8.47 11.70
CA PHE A 117 -6.14 8.56 10.50
C PHE A 117 -6.76 7.79 9.35
N TYR A 118 -6.40 8.17 8.15
CA TYR A 118 -6.86 7.50 6.93
C TYR A 118 -5.73 7.41 5.91
N THR A 119 -5.46 6.21 5.40
CA THR A 119 -4.55 5.98 4.26
C THR A 119 -5.32 5.40 3.08
N PRO A 120 -5.37 6.11 1.93
CA PRO A 120 -6.11 5.67 0.75
C PRO A 120 -5.56 4.41 0.08
N HIS A 121 -4.24 4.24 0.03
CA HIS A 121 -3.53 3.23 -0.77
C HIS A 121 -3.89 3.27 -2.27
N GLY A 122 -3.93 4.44 -2.84
CA GLY A 122 -4.42 4.71 -4.18
C GLY A 122 -5.90 5.10 -4.17
N TYR A 123 -6.18 6.37 -4.46
CA TYR A 123 -7.55 6.88 -4.49
C TYR A 123 -8.41 6.23 -5.56
N SER A 124 -9.62 5.80 -5.20
CA SER A 124 -10.58 5.20 -6.15
C SER A 124 -11.01 6.15 -7.27
N PHE A 125 -10.94 7.47 -7.06
CA PHE A 125 -11.25 8.44 -8.11
C PHE A 125 -10.14 8.59 -9.17
N LEU A 126 -8.94 8.06 -8.91
CA LEU A 126 -7.84 7.99 -9.88
C LEU A 126 -7.90 6.73 -10.73
N MET A 127 -8.73 5.75 -10.38
CA MET A 127 -8.83 4.48 -11.06
C MET A 127 -9.52 4.64 -12.44
N GLU A 128 -8.77 4.41 -13.51
CA GLU A 128 -9.23 4.64 -14.89
C GLU A 128 -10.23 3.61 -15.40
N ASN A 129 -10.37 2.46 -14.73
CA ASN A 129 -11.39 1.47 -15.05
C ASN A 129 -12.81 1.90 -14.73
N TYR A 130 -13.00 3.04 -14.06
CA TYR A 130 -14.30 3.61 -13.79
C TYR A 130 -14.62 4.75 -14.76
N LYS A 131 -15.91 4.79 -15.20
CA LYS A 131 -16.43 5.91 -16.02
C LYS A 131 -16.21 7.24 -15.28
N PRO A 132 -16.02 8.36 -16.00
CA PRO A 132 -15.76 9.68 -15.40
C PRO A 132 -16.78 10.09 -14.33
N ILE A 133 -18.07 9.84 -14.55
CA ILE A 133 -19.16 10.13 -13.60
C ILE A 133 -18.91 9.41 -12.27
N LYS A 134 -18.53 8.13 -12.30
CA LYS A 134 -18.26 7.34 -11.09
C LYS A 134 -16.99 7.84 -10.38
N ARG A 135 -15.97 8.23 -11.11
CA ARG A 135 -14.76 8.84 -10.57
C ARG A 135 -15.08 10.17 -9.86
N THR A 136 -15.91 11.02 -10.47
CA THR A 136 -16.39 12.26 -9.87
C THR A 136 -17.19 12.01 -8.59
N MET A 137 -18.05 11.00 -8.58
CA MET A 137 -18.78 10.58 -7.37
C MET A 137 -17.82 10.16 -6.25
N PHE A 138 -16.81 9.34 -6.54
CA PHE A 138 -15.81 8.96 -5.55
C PHE A 138 -15.03 10.16 -5.02
N LYS A 139 -14.64 11.09 -5.90
CA LYS A 139 -13.97 12.33 -5.50
C LYS A 139 -14.84 13.19 -4.60
N LEU A 140 -16.15 13.28 -4.88
CA LEU A 140 -17.10 14.00 -4.04
C LEU A 140 -17.26 13.35 -2.65
N ILE A 141 -17.36 12.02 -2.59
CA ILE A 141 -17.40 11.27 -1.32
C ILE A 141 -16.13 11.55 -0.51
N GLU A 142 -14.96 11.48 -1.12
CA GLU A 142 -13.69 11.79 -0.46
C GLU A 142 -13.67 13.23 0.06
N ALA A 143 -14.11 14.22 -0.74
CA ALA A 143 -14.15 15.62 -0.34
C ALA A 143 -15.12 15.88 0.82
N ILE A 144 -16.27 15.21 0.85
CA ILE A 144 -17.21 15.30 1.97
C ILE A 144 -16.62 14.67 3.24
N CYS A 145 -16.05 13.47 3.11
CA CYS A 145 -15.43 12.77 4.22
C CYS A 145 -14.17 13.48 4.75
N ALA A 146 -13.44 14.20 3.89
CA ALA A 146 -12.26 14.98 4.25
C ALA A 146 -12.55 16.16 5.19
N LYS A 147 -13.84 16.60 5.28
CA LYS A 147 -14.28 17.62 6.26
C LYS A 147 -14.41 17.08 7.69
N ARG A 148 -14.30 15.77 7.87
CA ARG A 148 -14.35 15.14 9.20
C ARG A 148 -13.01 15.31 9.93
N ASN A 149 -13.03 15.19 11.26
CA ASN A 149 -11.84 15.28 12.10
C ASN A 149 -10.98 14.00 11.95
N CYS A 150 -10.29 13.91 10.83
CA CYS A 150 -9.42 12.80 10.44
C CYS A 150 -8.21 13.38 9.70
N ILE A 151 -7.03 12.86 9.99
CA ILE A 151 -5.80 13.23 9.26
C ILE A 151 -5.57 12.18 8.17
N THR A 152 -5.47 12.62 6.93
CA THR A 152 -5.10 11.71 5.82
C THR A 152 -3.59 11.55 5.77
N ILE A 153 -3.12 10.30 5.76
CA ILE A 153 -1.70 9.96 5.62
C ILE A 153 -1.55 9.26 4.26
N SER A 154 -1.04 9.98 3.28
CA SER A 154 -0.80 9.46 1.94
C SER A 154 0.42 8.54 1.92
N CYS A 155 0.45 7.54 1.04
CA CYS A 155 1.53 6.56 0.94
C CYS A 155 2.69 6.99 0.03
N SER A 156 2.55 8.12 -0.68
CA SER A 156 3.57 8.74 -1.52
C SER A 156 3.39 10.26 -1.59
N LEU A 157 4.40 10.96 -2.09
CA LEU A 157 4.34 12.40 -2.31
C LEU A 157 3.28 12.78 -3.34
N GLY A 158 3.17 12.05 -4.45
CA GLY A 158 2.17 12.31 -5.48
C GLY A 158 0.75 12.06 -4.98
N GLU A 159 0.51 11.00 -4.20
CA GLU A 159 -0.79 10.80 -3.55
C GLU A 159 -1.09 11.94 -2.56
N HIS A 160 -0.07 12.46 -1.85
CA HIS A 160 -0.23 13.59 -0.96
C HIS A 160 -0.63 14.88 -1.69
N GLN A 161 -0.08 15.14 -2.86
CA GLN A 161 -0.48 16.26 -3.70
C GLN A 161 -1.97 16.16 -4.11
N GLU A 162 -2.45 14.96 -4.44
CA GLU A 162 -3.90 14.74 -4.68
C GLU A 162 -4.73 14.92 -3.41
N THR A 163 -4.22 14.50 -2.26
CA THR A 163 -4.88 14.69 -0.95
C THR A 163 -5.03 16.17 -0.61
N LEU A 164 -4.00 16.99 -0.85
CA LEU A 164 -4.05 18.44 -0.57
C LEU A 164 -5.11 19.20 -1.38
N LYS A 165 -5.55 18.63 -2.51
CA LYS A 165 -6.71 19.15 -3.27
C LYS A 165 -8.06 18.91 -2.56
N LEU A 166 -8.10 17.99 -1.58
CA LEU A 166 -9.30 17.62 -0.83
C LEU A 166 -9.30 18.18 0.59
N THR A 167 -8.14 18.22 1.26
CA THR A 167 -8.00 18.67 2.64
C THR A 167 -6.58 19.15 2.97
N LYS A 168 -6.49 20.11 3.88
CA LYS A 168 -5.21 20.54 4.49
C LYS A 168 -4.81 19.69 5.70
N HIS A 169 -5.72 18.86 6.24
CA HIS A 169 -5.45 17.94 7.33
C HIS A 169 -4.81 16.65 6.78
N ALA A 170 -3.60 16.80 6.27
CA ALA A 170 -2.90 15.75 5.57
C ALA A 170 -1.40 15.76 5.86
N THR A 171 -0.80 14.59 5.78
CA THR A 171 0.64 14.36 5.74
C THR A 171 0.91 13.17 4.86
N TYR A 172 2.18 12.78 4.67
CA TYR A 172 2.50 11.53 3.98
C TYR A 172 3.61 10.76 4.70
N VAL A 173 3.53 9.46 4.55
CA VAL A 173 4.56 8.50 4.96
C VAL A 173 4.73 7.53 3.80
N ASN A 174 5.88 7.57 3.15
CA ASN A 174 6.15 6.65 2.07
C ASN A 174 6.02 5.20 2.54
N ASN A 175 5.47 4.34 1.69
CA ASN A 175 5.53 2.91 1.91
C ASN A 175 7.00 2.48 2.04
N GLY A 176 7.22 1.45 2.83
CA GLY A 176 8.53 0.84 3.00
C GLY A 176 8.41 -0.69 2.94
N ILE A 177 9.51 -1.33 2.64
CA ILE A 177 9.63 -2.79 2.61
C ILE A 177 10.35 -3.33 3.84
N ASN A 178 10.06 -4.57 4.21
CA ASN A 178 10.80 -5.31 5.23
C ASN A 178 12.08 -5.88 4.62
N MET A 179 13.17 -5.09 4.71
CA MET A 179 14.45 -5.45 4.12
C MET A 179 15.04 -6.71 4.74
N GLU A 180 14.84 -6.94 6.04
CA GLU A 180 15.38 -8.07 6.78
C GLU A 180 14.78 -9.38 6.23
N GLU A 181 13.45 -9.45 6.16
CA GLU A 181 12.73 -10.61 5.60
C GLU A 181 13.07 -10.83 4.12
N LEU A 182 13.08 -9.75 3.33
CA LEU A 182 13.40 -9.85 1.91
C LEU A 182 14.82 -10.37 1.68
N GLN A 183 15.79 -9.89 2.48
CA GLN A 183 17.19 -10.34 2.42
C GLN A 183 17.31 -11.82 2.78
N GLU A 184 16.60 -12.29 3.80
CA GLU A 184 16.59 -13.73 4.15
C GLU A 184 16.10 -14.61 3.00
N ILE A 185 15.07 -14.16 2.26
CA ILE A 185 14.57 -14.90 1.10
C ILE A 185 15.60 -14.87 -0.04
N ILE A 186 16.24 -13.72 -0.29
CA ILE A 186 17.28 -13.57 -1.32
C ILE A 186 18.46 -14.48 -1.02
N ASP A 187 18.95 -14.50 0.23
CA ASP A 187 20.11 -15.30 0.63
C ASP A 187 19.87 -16.82 0.51
N ARG A 188 18.63 -17.26 0.66
CA ARG A 188 18.21 -18.65 0.45
C ARG A 188 17.92 -18.99 -1.03
N THR A 189 17.92 -18.00 -1.91
CA THR A 189 17.60 -18.17 -3.31
C THR A 189 18.86 -18.49 -4.11
N GLU A 190 18.86 -19.64 -4.76
CA GLU A 190 19.91 -20.01 -5.71
C GLU A 190 19.83 -19.11 -6.96
N LYS A 191 20.94 -18.49 -7.31
CA LYS A 191 21.07 -17.77 -8.57
C LYS A 191 21.42 -18.76 -9.68
N VAL A 192 20.61 -18.77 -10.72
CA VAL A 192 20.82 -19.62 -11.88
C VAL A 192 21.20 -18.80 -13.10
N GLU A 193 22.01 -19.37 -13.99
CA GLU A 193 22.29 -18.74 -15.27
C GLU A 193 21.00 -18.69 -16.12
N HIS A 194 20.70 -17.52 -16.67
CA HIS A 194 19.48 -17.29 -17.45
C HIS A 194 19.73 -16.32 -18.60
N SER A 195 18.88 -16.39 -19.62
CA SER A 195 18.84 -15.37 -20.67
C SER A 195 18.31 -14.05 -20.13
N PHE A 196 18.64 -12.94 -20.78
CA PHE A 196 18.14 -11.62 -20.40
C PHE A 196 16.62 -11.64 -20.25
N THR A 197 16.15 -11.35 -19.03
CA THR A 197 14.75 -11.55 -18.61
C THR A 197 14.16 -10.29 -18.01
N VAL A 198 13.01 -9.88 -18.53
CA VAL A 198 12.17 -8.80 -18.02
C VAL A 198 11.02 -9.40 -17.21
N TYR A 199 10.79 -8.93 -16.00
CA TYR A 199 9.67 -9.43 -15.20
C TYR A 199 8.77 -8.32 -14.65
N THR A 200 7.56 -8.70 -14.33
CA THR A 200 6.65 -7.93 -13.48
C THR A 200 6.06 -8.82 -12.39
N LEU A 201 5.60 -8.22 -11.29
CA LEU A 201 5.00 -8.93 -10.17
C LEU A 201 3.68 -8.29 -9.76
N GLY A 202 2.62 -9.10 -9.76
CA GLY A 202 1.31 -8.67 -9.32
C GLY A 202 0.15 -9.30 -10.08
N ARG A 203 -1.07 -8.92 -9.70
CA ARG A 203 -2.28 -9.44 -10.32
C ARG A 203 -2.40 -8.99 -11.78
N ILE A 204 -2.73 -9.90 -12.68
CA ILE A 204 -3.02 -9.59 -14.09
C ILE A 204 -4.41 -8.93 -14.16
N CYS A 205 -4.44 -7.60 -14.09
CA CYS A 205 -5.68 -6.82 -14.01
C CYS A 205 -5.55 -5.50 -14.78
N TYR A 206 -6.66 -4.82 -14.98
CA TYR A 206 -6.70 -3.55 -15.72
C TYR A 206 -5.72 -2.50 -15.18
N GLN A 207 -5.55 -2.43 -13.86
CA GLN A 207 -4.59 -1.51 -13.23
C GLN A 207 -3.16 -1.76 -13.69
N LYS A 208 -2.73 -3.01 -13.76
CA LYS A 208 -1.36 -3.41 -14.14
C LYS A 208 -1.09 -3.40 -15.64
N ASN A 209 -2.16 -3.17 -16.44
CA ASN A 209 -2.07 -2.97 -17.89
C ASN A 209 -1.35 -4.09 -18.64
N PRO A 210 -1.88 -5.34 -18.58
CA PRO A 210 -1.27 -6.48 -19.28
C PRO A 210 -1.19 -6.27 -20.79
N THR A 211 -2.09 -5.50 -21.40
CA THR A 211 -2.05 -5.16 -22.82
C THR A 211 -0.74 -4.48 -23.19
N LEU A 212 -0.35 -3.41 -22.46
CA LEU A 212 0.91 -2.70 -22.72
C LEU A 212 2.13 -3.61 -22.48
N PHE A 213 2.08 -4.45 -21.43
CA PHE A 213 3.15 -5.42 -21.16
C PHE A 213 3.31 -6.41 -22.33
N ASN A 214 2.18 -6.89 -22.88
CA ASN A 214 2.16 -7.79 -24.03
C ASN A 214 2.72 -7.12 -25.30
N GLU A 215 2.29 -5.91 -25.61
CA GLU A 215 2.76 -5.13 -26.75
C GLU A 215 4.28 -4.87 -26.69
N ILE A 216 4.81 -4.58 -25.49
CA ILE A 216 6.26 -4.42 -25.28
C ILE A 216 6.99 -5.75 -25.55
N ALA A 217 6.44 -6.87 -25.09
CA ALA A 217 7.02 -8.19 -25.32
C ALA A 217 7.02 -8.56 -26.82
N GLU A 218 5.95 -8.25 -27.55
CA GLU A 218 5.87 -8.47 -29.00
C GLU A 218 6.93 -7.67 -29.79
N LEU A 219 7.24 -6.44 -29.33
CA LEU A 219 8.29 -5.61 -29.93
C LEU A 219 9.71 -6.06 -29.57
N LEU A 220 9.86 -6.98 -28.63
CA LEU A 220 11.12 -7.54 -28.14
C LEU A 220 11.12 -9.07 -28.18
N PRO A 221 10.93 -9.72 -29.35
CA PRO A 221 10.66 -11.16 -29.43
C PRO A 221 11.81 -12.06 -28.99
N LYS A 222 13.04 -11.53 -28.87
CA LYS A 222 14.23 -12.25 -28.40
C LYS A 222 14.44 -12.18 -26.90
N VAL A 223 13.72 -11.29 -26.19
CA VAL A 223 13.80 -11.08 -24.75
C VAL A 223 12.76 -11.98 -24.07
N LYS A 224 13.15 -12.64 -23.00
CA LYS A 224 12.22 -13.39 -22.17
C LYS A 224 11.45 -12.44 -21.25
N PHE A 225 10.12 -12.60 -21.20
CA PHE A 225 9.26 -11.88 -20.27
C PHE A 225 8.63 -12.85 -19.28
N VAL A 226 8.51 -12.44 -18.00
CA VAL A 226 7.87 -13.23 -16.95
C VAL A 226 6.85 -12.37 -16.22
N TRP A 227 5.59 -12.80 -16.22
CA TRP A 227 4.57 -12.21 -15.34
C TRP A 227 4.42 -13.10 -14.11
N ILE A 228 4.89 -12.63 -12.96
CA ILE A 228 4.78 -13.32 -11.68
C ILE A 228 3.41 -12.99 -11.07
N GLY A 229 2.47 -13.92 -11.18
CA GLY A 229 1.09 -13.75 -10.72
C GLY A 229 0.06 -14.26 -11.72
N ASP A 230 -1.21 -14.04 -11.39
CA ASP A 230 -2.36 -14.41 -12.21
C ASP A 230 -3.46 -13.33 -12.12
N GLY A 231 -4.55 -13.47 -12.86
CA GLY A 231 -5.70 -12.58 -12.77
C GLY A 231 -6.68 -12.67 -13.93
N GLU A 232 -7.72 -11.86 -13.82
CA GLU A 232 -8.86 -11.87 -14.72
C GLU A 232 -8.55 -11.52 -16.18
N LEU A 233 -7.43 -10.81 -16.41
CA LEU A 233 -6.98 -10.40 -17.74
C LEU A 233 -5.82 -11.24 -18.30
N ARG A 234 -5.60 -12.45 -17.75
CA ARG A 234 -4.54 -13.37 -18.23
C ARG A 234 -4.57 -13.57 -19.74
N LYS A 235 -5.74 -13.58 -20.34
CA LYS A 235 -5.94 -13.76 -21.78
C LYS A 235 -5.37 -12.65 -22.67
N GLU A 236 -5.04 -11.50 -22.08
CA GLU A 236 -4.41 -10.38 -22.81
C GLU A 236 -2.90 -10.59 -23.02
N LEU A 237 -2.30 -11.57 -22.33
CA LEU A 237 -0.89 -11.92 -22.47
C LEU A 237 -0.75 -13.06 -23.49
N THR A 238 -0.60 -12.69 -24.76
CA THR A 238 -0.62 -13.63 -25.92
C THR A 238 0.75 -13.83 -26.56
N SER A 239 1.72 -12.96 -26.27
CA SER A 239 3.05 -13.01 -26.86
C SER A 239 3.79 -14.30 -26.44
N LYS A 240 4.43 -14.98 -27.41
CA LYS A 240 5.06 -16.31 -27.20
C LYS A 240 6.26 -16.27 -26.26
N ASN A 241 6.87 -15.11 -26.05
CA ASN A 241 8.01 -14.91 -25.15
C ASN A 241 7.60 -14.51 -23.73
N ILE A 242 6.31 -14.56 -23.40
CA ILE A 242 5.80 -14.33 -22.06
C ILE A 242 5.53 -15.64 -21.34
N GLU A 243 6.18 -15.85 -20.21
CA GLU A 243 5.86 -16.87 -19.22
C GLU A 243 4.94 -16.27 -18.13
N ILE A 244 3.87 -16.99 -17.75
CA ILE A 244 2.98 -16.60 -16.66
C ILE A 244 3.07 -17.66 -15.57
N THR A 245 3.56 -17.29 -14.38
CA THR A 245 3.77 -18.26 -13.30
C THR A 245 2.47 -18.76 -12.66
N GLY A 246 1.35 -18.02 -12.81
CA GLY A 246 0.18 -18.20 -11.96
C GLY A 246 0.40 -17.62 -10.55
N TRP A 247 -0.53 -17.90 -9.64
CA TRP A 247 -0.38 -17.55 -8.23
C TRP A 247 0.71 -18.40 -7.58
N VAL A 248 1.70 -17.76 -7.02
CA VAL A 248 2.81 -18.37 -6.29
C VAL A 248 2.95 -17.73 -4.91
N ASP A 249 3.58 -18.44 -3.98
CA ASP A 249 3.92 -17.85 -2.68
C ASP A 249 5.03 -16.79 -2.79
N ARG A 250 5.22 -16.02 -1.71
CA ARG A 250 6.17 -14.90 -1.68
C ARG A 250 7.60 -15.33 -1.97
N ALA A 251 8.06 -16.45 -1.39
CA ALA A 251 9.44 -16.91 -1.58
C ALA A 251 9.68 -17.31 -3.04
N THR A 252 8.74 -18.02 -3.65
CA THR A 252 8.76 -18.38 -5.07
C THR A 252 8.73 -17.13 -5.96
N ALA A 253 7.90 -16.14 -5.64
CA ALA A 253 7.85 -14.88 -6.39
C ALA A 253 9.20 -14.14 -6.37
N ILE A 254 9.84 -14.05 -5.21
CA ILE A 254 11.15 -13.43 -5.06
C ILE A 254 12.23 -14.25 -5.78
N LYS A 255 12.17 -15.60 -5.77
CA LYS A 255 13.08 -16.45 -6.53
C LYS A 255 13.04 -16.14 -8.03
N TYR A 256 11.86 -15.97 -8.63
CA TYR A 256 11.74 -15.52 -10.02
C TYR A 256 12.35 -14.13 -10.23
N ALA A 257 12.07 -13.20 -9.33
CA ALA A 257 12.57 -11.82 -9.41
C ALA A 257 14.11 -11.75 -9.27
N VAL A 258 14.70 -12.54 -8.37
CA VAL A 258 16.17 -12.63 -8.20
C VAL A 258 16.84 -13.12 -9.49
N ASN A 259 16.22 -14.08 -10.19
CA ASN A 259 16.69 -14.66 -11.44
C ASN A 259 16.12 -13.95 -12.70
N ALA A 260 16.02 -12.62 -12.64
CA ALA A 260 15.64 -11.74 -13.75
C ALA A 260 16.48 -10.47 -13.71
N ASP A 261 16.48 -9.67 -14.79
CA ASP A 261 17.36 -8.51 -14.94
C ASP A 261 16.61 -7.17 -14.78
N VAL A 262 15.42 -7.06 -15.35
CA VAL A 262 14.65 -5.81 -15.44
C VAL A 262 13.28 -5.99 -14.82
N PHE A 263 12.93 -5.07 -13.92
CA PHE A 263 11.56 -4.94 -13.45
C PHE A 263 10.78 -3.99 -14.34
N LEU A 264 9.71 -4.46 -14.95
CA LEU A 264 8.83 -3.70 -15.79
C LEU A 264 7.47 -3.48 -15.12
N LEU A 265 7.07 -2.23 -14.90
CA LEU A 265 5.78 -1.90 -14.31
C LEU A 265 4.98 -0.99 -15.26
N SER A 266 4.06 -1.58 -16.00
CA SER A 266 3.22 -0.94 -17.03
C SER A 266 1.92 -0.32 -16.51
N SER A 267 1.78 -0.15 -15.21
CA SER A 267 0.53 0.22 -14.54
C SER A 267 -0.09 1.52 -15.04
N ARG A 268 -1.43 1.58 -15.05
CA ARG A 268 -2.22 2.78 -15.37
C ARG A 268 -2.35 3.74 -14.18
N TRP A 269 -2.28 3.26 -12.96
CA TRP A 269 -2.23 4.04 -11.72
C TRP A 269 -1.63 3.20 -10.58
N GLU A 270 -0.97 3.88 -9.64
CA GLU A 270 -0.43 3.29 -8.42
C GLU A 270 -0.58 4.27 -7.23
N GLY A 271 -0.45 3.75 -6.01
CA GLY A 271 -0.25 4.57 -4.81
C GLY A 271 1.25 4.74 -4.55
N LEU A 272 1.88 3.67 -4.07
CA LEU A 272 3.32 3.43 -4.05
C LEU A 272 3.52 1.91 -4.03
N PRO A 273 3.87 1.29 -5.18
CA PRO A 273 3.84 -0.16 -5.31
C PRO A 273 4.98 -0.84 -4.56
N ILE A 274 4.65 -1.76 -3.66
CA ILE A 274 5.62 -2.55 -2.88
C ILE A 274 6.55 -3.35 -3.81
N SER A 275 6.01 -3.95 -4.87
CA SER A 275 6.81 -4.72 -5.83
C SER A 275 7.90 -3.90 -6.53
N LEU A 276 7.68 -2.60 -6.75
CA LEU A 276 8.71 -1.69 -7.26
C LEU A 276 9.82 -1.50 -6.21
N LEU A 277 9.46 -1.22 -4.96
CA LEU A 277 10.42 -1.04 -3.87
C LEU A 277 11.26 -2.31 -3.64
N GLU A 278 10.61 -3.49 -3.69
CA GLU A 278 11.30 -4.78 -3.57
C GLU A 278 12.28 -5.01 -4.73
N SER A 279 11.87 -4.65 -5.96
CA SER A 279 12.74 -4.77 -7.14
C SER A 279 13.93 -3.83 -7.08
N MET A 280 13.76 -2.61 -6.60
CA MET A 280 14.85 -1.66 -6.34
C MET A 280 15.83 -2.21 -5.29
N TYR A 281 15.32 -2.81 -4.20
CA TYR A 281 16.15 -3.46 -3.18
C TYR A 281 16.95 -4.64 -3.73
N MET A 282 16.35 -5.43 -4.63
CA MET A 282 17.04 -6.52 -5.33
C MET A 282 18.02 -6.04 -6.42
N LYS A 283 18.28 -4.73 -6.50
CA LYS A 283 19.14 -4.09 -7.50
C LYS A 283 18.72 -4.39 -8.95
N LYS A 284 17.40 -4.47 -9.21
CA LYS A 284 16.89 -4.58 -10.57
C LYS A 284 16.76 -3.20 -11.19
N VAL A 285 17.13 -3.06 -12.45
CA VAL A 285 16.84 -1.82 -13.16
C VAL A 285 15.34 -1.74 -13.39
N CYS A 286 14.72 -0.67 -12.92
CA CYS A 286 13.28 -0.50 -12.98
C CYS A 286 12.88 0.37 -14.17
N VAL A 287 11.95 -0.16 -14.99
CA VAL A 287 11.33 0.54 -16.14
C VAL A 287 9.85 0.66 -15.83
N VAL A 288 9.37 1.88 -15.61
CA VAL A 288 8.02 2.09 -15.07
C VAL A 288 7.21 3.09 -15.87
N SER A 289 5.90 2.93 -15.90
CA SER A 289 4.97 3.92 -16.47
C SER A 289 4.99 5.24 -15.68
N ASN A 290 4.75 6.35 -16.39
CA ASN A 290 4.71 7.71 -15.81
C ASN A 290 3.40 7.97 -15.04
N VAL A 291 3.22 7.28 -13.92
CA VAL A 291 2.05 7.45 -13.04
C VAL A 291 2.48 7.81 -11.63
N ILE A 292 1.55 8.35 -10.82
CA ILE A 292 1.74 8.59 -9.38
C ILE A 292 2.21 7.28 -8.73
N GLY A 293 3.07 7.39 -7.73
CA GLY A 293 3.69 6.26 -7.05
C GLY A 293 4.95 5.76 -7.76
N ASN A 294 4.90 5.54 -9.08
CA ASN A 294 6.07 5.12 -9.84
C ASN A 294 7.08 6.27 -9.95
N ARG A 295 6.65 7.43 -10.48
CA ARG A 295 7.50 8.62 -10.64
C ARG A 295 7.84 9.33 -9.33
N ASP A 296 7.21 8.92 -8.22
CA ASP A 296 7.55 9.43 -6.88
C ASP A 296 8.84 8.79 -6.35
N VAL A 297 9.22 7.65 -6.90
CA VAL A 297 10.36 6.83 -6.48
C VAL A 297 11.39 6.68 -7.58
N ILE A 298 10.96 6.50 -8.83
CA ILE A 298 11.87 6.42 -9.97
C ILE A 298 12.06 7.81 -10.57
N HIS A 299 13.28 8.26 -10.54
CA HIS A 299 13.75 9.50 -11.18
C HIS A 299 14.41 9.13 -12.51
N ASN A 300 13.80 9.59 -13.61
CA ASN A 300 14.17 9.16 -14.97
C ASN A 300 15.66 9.43 -15.28
N ASN A 301 16.37 8.41 -15.74
CA ASN A 301 17.81 8.40 -16.02
C ASN A 301 18.70 8.70 -14.78
N GLU A 302 18.17 8.53 -13.56
CA GLU A 302 18.95 8.66 -12.32
C GLU A 302 19.03 7.36 -11.55
N ASN A 303 17.86 6.74 -11.25
CA ASN A 303 17.75 5.47 -10.54
C ASN A 303 16.85 4.45 -11.26
N GLY A 304 16.47 4.73 -12.52
CA GLY A 304 15.64 3.91 -13.39
C GLY A 304 15.08 4.69 -14.57
N PHE A 305 14.05 4.14 -15.21
CA PHE A 305 13.41 4.73 -16.37
C PHE A 305 11.92 4.96 -16.14
N VAL A 306 11.46 6.20 -16.40
CA VAL A 306 10.04 6.56 -16.41
C VAL A 306 9.59 6.72 -17.84
N CYS A 307 8.64 5.91 -18.29
CA CYS A 307 8.19 5.79 -19.67
C CYS A 307 6.74 6.26 -19.82
N THR A 308 6.46 6.98 -20.90
CA THR A 308 5.11 7.44 -21.24
C THR A 308 4.57 6.69 -22.45
N GLU A 309 5.39 6.57 -23.50
CA GLU A 309 5.02 5.90 -24.74
C GLU A 309 5.67 4.52 -24.82
N ILE A 310 5.05 3.59 -25.57
CA ILE A 310 5.57 2.22 -25.73
C ILE A 310 7.02 2.18 -26.21
N ASN A 311 7.40 3.09 -27.09
CA ASN A 311 8.77 3.18 -27.59
C ASN A 311 9.79 3.58 -26.52
N ASP A 312 9.37 4.25 -25.43
CA ASP A 312 10.25 4.57 -24.30
C ASP A 312 10.64 3.31 -23.54
N PHE A 313 9.64 2.42 -23.28
CA PHE A 313 9.87 1.12 -22.65
C PHE A 313 10.82 0.26 -23.48
N VAL A 314 10.55 0.13 -24.77
CA VAL A 314 11.38 -0.67 -25.70
C VAL A 314 12.81 -0.15 -25.75
N ARG A 315 13.02 1.15 -25.85
CA ARG A 315 14.35 1.77 -25.84
C ARG A 315 15.09 1.56 -24.53
N SER A 316 14.39 1.70 -23.40
CA SER A 316 14.97 1.52 -22.07
C SER A 316 15.42 0.08 -21.87
N ILE A 317 14.58 -0.92 -22.22
CA ILE A 317 14.93 -2.34 -22.09
C ILE A 317 16.13 -2.68 -22.98
N LYS A 318 16.17 -2.20 -24.24
CA LYS A 318 17.32 -2.40 -25.15
C LYS A 318 18.63 -1.77 -24.65
N LYS A 319 18.57 -0.63 -23.95
CA LYS A 319 19.74 -0.03 -23.31
C LYS A 319 20.26 -0.92 -22.20
N ILE A 320 19.37 -1.42 -21.33
CA ILE A 320 19.74 -2.28 -20.21
C ILE A 320 20.34 -3.61 -20.73
N GLU A 321 19.77 -4.21 -21.78
CA GLU A 321 20.30 -5.41 -22.44
C GLU A 321 21.74 -5.25 -22.91
N LYS A 322 22.15 -4.02 -23.24
CA LYS A 322 23.53 -3.66 -23.62
C LYS A 322 24.41 -3.28 -22.42
N ASN A 323 23.97 -3.56 -21.19
CA ASN A 323 24.61 -3.14 -19.95
C ASN A 323 24.73 -1.62 -19.75
N GLU A 324 23.90 -0.83 -20.46
CA GLU A 324 23.76 0.60 -20.23
C GLU A 324 22.72 0.83 -19.12
N GLY A 325 23.15 1.13 -17.90
CA GLY A 325 22.18 1.48 -16.83
C GLY A 325 22.30 0.68 -15.54
N THR A 326 23.31 -0.16 -15.38
CA THR A 326 23.58 -0.88 -14.14
C THR A 326 23.79 0.06 -12.94
N ILE A 327 24.35 1.25 -13.16
CA ILE A 327 24.50 2.29 -12.14
C ILE A 327 23.16 2.75 -11.53
N PHE A 328 22.07 2.66 -12.29
CA PHE A 328 20.74 3.07 -11.81
C PHE A 328 20.22 2.14 -10.73
N SER A 329 20.53 0.86 -10.81
CA SER A 329 20.10 -0.13 -9.80
C SER A 329 20.79 0.06 -8.46
N ASP A 330 22.04 0.50 -8.42
CA ASP A 330 22.75 0.80 -7.18
C ASP A 330 22.14 2.04 -6.51
N LYS A 331 21.88 3.10 -7.27
CA LYS A 331 21.24 4.30 -6.75
C LYS A 331 19.80 4.02 -6.28
N ALA A 332 19.03 3.19 -7.01
CA ALA A 332 17.72 2.74 -6.59
C ALA A 332 17.77 1.96 -5.27
N TYR A 333 18.78 1.08 -5.09
CA TYR A 333 19.00 0.36 -3.85
C TYR A 333 19.30 1.29 -2.67
N GLU A 334 20.17 2.30 -2.85
CA GLU A 334 20.47 3.31 -1.83
C GLU A 334 19.19 4.06 -1.40
N ASP A 335 18.34 4.45 -2.35
CA ASP A 335 17.06 5.10 -2.04
C ASP A 335 16.17 4.24 -1.13
N ILE A 336 16.15 2.91 -1.31
CA ILE A 336 15.42 2.00 -0.43
C ILE A 336 16.01 2.02 0.97
N ILE A 337 17.32 1.87 1.09
CA ILE A 337 18.00 1.82 2.38
C ILE A 337 17.72 3.07 3.21
N TYR A 338 17.71 4.24 2.59
CA TYR A 338 17.58 5.51 3.30
C TYR A 338 16.14 6.04 3.40
N ASN A 339 15.21 5.63 2.50
CA ASN A 339 13.92 6.31 2.40
C ASN A 339 12.69 5.41 2.41
N TYR A 340 12.79 4.13 1.96
CA TYR A 340 11.62 3.30 1.66
C TYR A 340 11.66 1.94 2.35
N ASN A 341 11.97 1.93 3.64
CA ASN A 341 11.99 0.71 4.46
C ASN A 341 11.02 0.78 5.64
N THR A 342 10.63 -0.38 6.14
CA THR A 342 9.66 -0.51 7.24
C THR A 342 10.12 0.16 8.52
N LYS A 343 11.44 0.23 8.79
CA LYS A 343 11.99 0.90 9.99
C LYS A 343 11.69 2.40 9.98
N ILE A 344 11.95 3.07 8.85
CA ILE A 344 11.67 4.51 8.67
C ILE A 344 10.16 4.75 8.69
N MET A 345 9.38 3.91 7.99
CA MET A 345 7.94 3.98 7.98
C MET A 345 7.37 3.87 9.39
N TYR A 346 7.80 2.88 10.18
CA TYR A 346 7.43 2.70 11.57
C TYR A 346 7.74 3.94 12.43
N GLN A 347 8.95 4.48 12.34
CA GLN A 347 9.36 5.66 13.13
C GLN A 347 8.47 6.87 12.85
N LYS A 348 8.14 7.13 11.57
CA LYS A 348 7.26 8.24 11.17
C LYS A 348 5.84 8.04 11.69
N TYR A 349 5.25 6.84 11.55
CA TYR A 349 3.92 6.54 12.07
C TYR A 349 3.86 6.59 13.59
N LYS A 350 4.87 6.04 14.27
CA LYS A 350 4.99 6.12 15.73
C LYS A 350 4.94 7.56 16.23
N LEU A 351 5.71 8.45 15.61
CA LEU A 351 5.73 9.87 15.94
C LEU A 351 4.36 10.52 15.73
N ILE A 352 3.67 10.19 14.63
CA ILE A 352 2.34 10.70 14.33
C ILE A 352 1.32 10.23 15.37
N TYR A 353 1.31 8.94 15.70
CA TYR A 353 0.37 8.38 16.66
C TYR A 353 0.62 8.90 18.09
N ASP A 354 1.86 8.92 18.54
CA ASP A 354 2.20 9.39 19.89
C ASP A 354 1.81 10.86 20.09
N ARG A 355 2.10 11.72 19.11
CA ARG A 355 1.68 13.15 19.13
C ARG A 355 0.16 13.28 19.20
N ALA A 356 -0.57 12.48 18.43
CA ALA A 356 -2.04 12.54 18.43
C ALA A 356 -2.65 12.06 19.75
N ILE A 357 -2.11 11.00 20.35
CA ILE A 357 -2.54 10.48 21.65
C ILE A 357 -2.29 11.53 22.74
N LEU A 358 -1.10 12.13 22.80
CA LEU A 358 -0.76 13.16 23.78
C LEU A 358 -1.71 14.36 23.65
N LYS A 359 -1.89 14.89 22.46
CA LYS A 359 -2.82 16.02 22.20
C LYS A 359 -4.26 15.71 22.61
N ASN A 360 -4.71 14.47 22.38
CA ASN A 360 -6.05 14.04 22.78
C ASN A 360 -6.21 13.95 24.30
N LYS A 361 -5.21 13.41 25.01
CA LYS A 361 -5.18 13.37 26.48
C LYS A 361 -5.25 14.78 27.09
N GLU A 362 -4.47 15.72 26.59
CA GLU A 362 -4.50 17.12 27.04
C GLU A 362 -5.87 17.78 26.78
N LYS A 363 -6.46 17.56 25.62
CA LYS A 363 -7.79 18.08 25.29
C LYS A 363 -8.87 17.54 26.24
N ASN A 364 -8.82 16.25 26.54
CA ASN A 364 -9.77 15.62 27.46
C ASN A 364 -9.56 16.12 28.90
N ARG A 365 -8.32 16.29 29.37
CA ARG A 365 -8.00 16.89 30.69
C ARG A 365 -8.57 18.30 30.83
N ARG A 366 -8.39 19.15 29.80
CA ARG A 366 -8.93 20.53 29.81
C ARG A 366 -10.47 20.57 29.82
N ARG A 367 -11.13 19.60 29.17
CA ARG A 367 -12.59 19.48 29.19
C ARG A 367 -13.09 19.10 30.60
N ASN A 368 -12.46 18.10 31.22
CA ASN A 368 -12.85 17.68 32.58
C ASN A 368 -12.68 18.80 33.60
N ILE A 369 -11.59 19.59 33.52
CA ILE A 369 -11.37 20.74 34.40
C ILE A 369 -12.46 21.82 34.24
N LYS A 370 -12.96 22.03 33.01
CA LYS A 370 -14.06 22.99 32.76
C LYS A 370 -15.39 22.52 33.32
N PHE A 371 -15.68 21.20 33.28
CA PHE A 371 -16.89 20.65 33.86
C PHE A 371 -16.87 20.76 35.38
N THR A 372 -15.78 20.42 36.06
CA THR A 372 -15.68 20.50 37.53
C THR A 372 -15.75 21.96 38.04
N LYS A 373 -15.31 22.97 37.26
CA LYS A 373 -15.43 24.40 37.65
C LYS A 373 -16.85 24.95 37.50
N ASN A 374 -17.63 24.42 36.55
CA ASN A 374 -19.03 24.84 36.38
C ASN A 374 -19.96 24.20 37.43
N ASP A 375 -19.65 22.99 37.93
CA ASP A 375 -20.42 22.35 38.99
C ASP A 375 -20.12 22.93 40.38
N SER A 376 -18.99 23.62 40.56
CA SER A 376 -18.63 24.29 41.83
C SER A 376 -19.08 25.77 41.89
N SER A 377 -19.77 26.27 40.86
CA SER A 377 -20.29 27.65 40.79
C SER A 377 -21.83 27.72 40.75
N ASN A 378 -22.52 26.65 41.00
CA ASN A 378 -23.95 26.51 41.31
C ASN A 378 -24.11 26.01 42.73
#